data_3b77744e736178433e2299c15bd6e6ee
#
_entry.id   3b77744e736178433e2299c15bd6e6ee
#
_cell.length_a   1.000
_cell.length_b   1.000
_cell.length_c   1.000
_cell.angle_alpha   90.00
_cell.angle_beta   90.00
_cell.angle_gamma   90.00
#
_symmetry.space_group_name_H-M   'P 1'
#
loop_
_entity.id
_entity.type
_entity.pdbx_description
1 polymer ?
#
loop_
_entity_poly.entity_id
_entity_poly.type
_entity_poly.pdbx_seq_one_letter_code
_entity_poly.pdbx_strand_id
1 'polypeptide(L)'
;MSAAKSICDNKAVVYLLSVFAIVLWGMSYIWSDKLIALGVPIFYFVPIRIFVAGVILLLFNIFTKAFRLIARKDVLKFAFLALFEPLIYFLCETYGIKETGSPTISAMIIASVPIFSVGAGALFFKER
;
A
#
# COMPACT_ATOMS: atom_id res chain seq x y z
N MET A 1 24.73 -4.42 4.08
CA MET A 1 24.58 -3.85 2.72
C MET A 1 24.84 -4.85 1.57
N SER A 2 25.58 -5.93 1.80
CA SER A 2 25.87 -6.98 0.80
C SER A 2 24.67 -7.88 0.46
N ALA A 3 23.94 -8.38 1.45
CA ALA A 3 22.82 -9.33 1.24
C ALA A 3 21.64 -8.73 0.47
N ALA A 4 21.22 -7.50 0.79
CA ALA A 4 20.13 -6.82 0.10
C ALA A 4 20.46 -6.53 -1.37
N LYS A 5 21.71 -6.19 -1.66
CA LYS A 5 22.20 -5.97 -3.03
C LYS A 5 22.21 -7.26 -3.84
N SER A 6 22.62 -8.38 -3.24
CA SER A 6 22.59 -9.71 -3.86
C SER A 6 21.17 -10.20 -4.18
N ILE A 7 20.20 -9.86 -3.35
CA ILE A 7 18.78 -10.20 -3.59
C ILE A 7 18.23 -9.37 -4.76
N CYS A 8 18.55 -8.08 -4.84
CA CYS A 8 18.11 -7.21 -5.93
C CYS A 8 18.77 -7.55 -7.28
N ASP A 9 19.95 -8.15 -7.28
CA ASP A 9 20.65 -8.54 -8.50
C ASP A 9 20.05 -9.83 -9.11
N ASN A 10 19.31 -10.63 -8.34
CA ASN A 10 18.65 -11.84 -8.83
C ASN A 10 17.21 -11.53 -9.27
N LYS A 11 17.03 -11.35 -10.59
CA LYS A 11 15.72 -11.03 -11.18
C LYS A 11 14.62 -12.02 -10.78
N ALA A 12 14.93 -13.31 -10.70
CA ALA A 12 13.96 -14.34 -10.30
C ALA A 12 13.45 -14.13 -8.89
N VAL A 13 14.32 -13.77 -7.94
CA VAL A 13 13.92 -13.48 -6.54
C VAL A 13 13.05 -12.23 -6.49
N VAL A 14 13.38 -11.19 -7.24
CA VAL A 14 12.57 -9.95 -7.31
C VAL A 14 11.18 -10.27 -7.85
N TYR A 15 11.06 -11.04 -8.94
CA TYR A 15 9.76 -11.44 -9.48
C TYR A 15 8.94 -12.29 -8.50
N LEU A 16 9.56 -13.26 -7.84
CA LEU A 16 8.87 -14.09 -6.85
C LEU A 16 8.35 -13.27 -5.67
N LEU A 17 9.17 -12.36 -5.13
CA LEU A 17 8.76 -11.46 -4.05
C LEU A 17 7.63 -10.52 -4.49
N SER A 18 7.69 -10.01 -5.73
CA SER A 18 6.63 -9.15 -6.28
C SER A 18 5.31 -9.90 -6.43
N VAL A 19 5.34 -11.12 -6.97
CA VAL A 19 4.14 -11.96 -7.09
C VAL A 19 3.58 -12.28 -5.70
N PHE A 20 4.43 -12.65 -4.75
CA PHE A 20 4.01 -12.92 -3.37
C PHE A 20 3.36 -11.69 -2.71
N ALA A 21 3.94 -10.50 -2.90
CA ALA A 21 3.38 -9.25 -2.39
C ALA A 21 1.99 -8.96 -2.99
N ILE A 22 1.82 -9.16 -4.31
CA ILE A 22 0.53 -8.96 -4.99
C ILE A 22 -0.52 -9.95 -4.49
N VAL A 23 -0.15 -11.21 -4.26
CA VAL A 23 -1.06 -12.22 -3.70
C VAL A 23 -1.51 -11.83 -2.29
N LEU A 24 -0.57 -11.43 -1.42
CA LEU A 24 -0.90 -10.97 -0.08
C LEU A 24 -1.80 -9.74 -0.10
N TRP A 25 -1.53 -8.82 -1.02
CA TRP A 25 -2.37 -7.64 -1.19
C TRP A 25 -3.79 -8.03 -1.64
N GLY A 26 -3.92 -8.90 -2.65
CA GLY A 26 -5.23 -9.42 -3.07
C GLY A 26 -5.99 -10.13 -1.95
N MET A 27 -5.30 -10.93 -1.12
CA MET A 27 -5.91 -11.56 0.05
C MET A 27 -6.42 -10.55 1.07
N SER A 28 -5.80 -9.38 1.16
CA SER A 28 -6.21 -8.34 2.11
C SER A 28 -7.64 -7.82 1.87
N TYR A 29 -8.13 -7.86 0.63
CA TYR A 29 -9.53 -7.52 0.30
C TYR A 29 -10.51 -8.49 0.92
N ILE A 30 -10.21 -9.79 0.85
CA ILE A 30 -11.04 -10.85 1.44
C ILE A 30 -11.10 -10.72 2.96
N TRP A 31 -9.96 -10.40 3.60
CA TRP A 31 -9.92 -10.17 5.05
C TRP A 31 -10.68 -8.92 5.46
N SER A 32 -10.56 -7.83 4.68
CA SER A 32 -11.31 -6.59 4.93
C SER A 32 -12.81 -6.83 4.83
N ASP A 33 -13.28 -7.56 3.82
CA ASP A 33 -14.69 -7.93 3.65
C ASP A 33 -15.21 -8.75 4.85
N LYS A 34 -14.44 -9.75 5.31
CA LYS A 34 -14.80 -10.54 6.49
C LYS A 34 -14.89 -9.70 7.76
N LEU A 35 -13.98 -8.76 7.97
CA LEU A 35 -14.02 -7.86 9.13
C LEU A 35 -15.24 -6.95 9.08
N ILE A 36 -15.60 -6.45 7.90
CA ILE A 36 -16.82 -5.66 7.69
C ILE A 36 -18.05 -6.50 8.00
N ALA A 37 -18.11 -7.74 7.51
CA ALA A 37 -19.22 -8.66 7.76
C ALA A 37 -19.39 -9.01 9.25
N LEU A 38 -18.29 -9.02 10.03
CA LEU A 38 -18.30 -9.17 11.48
C LEU A 38 -18.71 -7.90 12.24
N GLY A 39 -19.02 -6.81 11.52
CA GLY A 39 -19.43 -5.54 12.12
C GLY A 39 -18.28 -4.71 12.72
N VAL A 40 -17.02 -5.02 12.40
CA VAL A 40 -15.88 -4.23 12.89
C VAL A 40 -15.86 -2.88 12.20
N PRO A 41 -15.88 -1.76 12.95
CA PRO A 41 -15.89 -0.43 12.34
C PRO A 41 -14.60 -0.15 11.56
N ILE A 42 -14.74 0.32 10.33
CA ILE A 42 -13.63 0.59 9.40
C ILE A 42 -12.59 1.53 10.00
N PHE A 43 -13.05 2.56 10.72
CA PHE A 43 -12.18 3.54 11.37
C PHE A 43 -11.27 2.97 12.46
N TYR A 44 -11.53 1.78 12.96
CA TYR A 44 -10.66 1.13 13.94
C TYR A 44 -9.65 0.20 13.27
N PHE A 45 -10.10 -0.72 12.42
CA PHE A 45 -9.18 -1.73 11.90
C PHE A 45 -8.22 -1.21 10.83
N VAL A 46 -8.62 -0.21 10.02
CA VAL A 46 -7.74 0.36 8.97
C VAL A 46 -6.55 1.08 9.60
N PRO A 47 -6.72 2.03 10.54
CA PRO A 47 -5.57 2.66 11.21
C PRO A 47 -4.71 1.67 11.99
N ILE A 48 -5.30 0.67 12.66
CA ILE A 48 -4.54 -0.35 13.38
C ILE A 48 -3.68 -1.16 12.39
N ARG A 49 -4.22 -1.56 11.24
CA ARG A 49 -3.48 -2.27 10.19
C ARG A 49 -2.29 -1.46 9.70
N ILE A 50 -2.50 -0.17 9.42
CA ILE A 50 -1.44 0.74 8.97
C ILE A 50 -0.38 0.91 10.07
N PHE A 51 -0.80 1.09 11.32
CA PHE A 51 0.10 1.23 12.44
C PHE A 51 0.98 -0.01 12.64
N VAL A 52 0.38 -1.20 12.65
CA VAL A 52 1.11 -2.46 12.78
C VAL A 52 2.11 -2.66 11.63
N ALA A 53 1.68 -2.39 10.38
CA ALA A 53 2.58 -2.45 9.24
C ALA A 53 3.74 -1.45 9.36
N GLY A 54 3.46 -0.23 9.81
CA GLY A 54 4.47 0.81 10.05
C GLY A 54 5.49 0.39 11.11
N VAL A 55 5.04 -0.20 12.23
CA VAL A 55 5.92 -0.72 13.28
C VAL A 55 6.81 -1.84 12.74
N ILE A 56 6.24 -2.80 11.99
CA ILE A 56 7.00 -3.91 11.41
C ILE A 56 8.08 -3.37 10.44
N LEU A 57 7.71 -2.44 9.56
CA LEU A 57 8.65 -1.82 8.63
C LEU A 57 9.73 -1.02 9.35
N LEU A 58 9.39 -0.30 10.41
CA LEU A 58 10.36 0.45 11.21
C LEU A 58 11.37 -0.50 11.87
N LEU A 59 10.89 -1.56 12.51
CA LEU A 59 11.75 -2.58 13.12
C LEU A 59 12.67 -3.22 12.06
N PHE A 60 12.12 -3.60 10.91
CA PHE A 60 12.90 -4.16 9.82
C PHE A 60 14.01 -3.22 9.35
N ASN A 61 13.71 -1.92 9.18
CA ASN A 61 14.69 -0.90 8.79
C ASN A 61 15.79 -0.70 9.85
N ILE A 62 15.43 -0.77 11.13
CA ILE A 62 16.41 -0.68 12.23
C ILE A 62 17.34 -1.91 12.19
N PHE A 63 16.79 -3.12 12.10
CA PHE A 63 17.59 -4.36 12.07
C PHE A 63 18.50 -4.45 10.86
N THR A 64 18.04 -3.99 9.70
CA THR A 64 18.85 -3.97 8.45
C THR A 64 19.80 -2.79 8.36
N LYS A 65 19.80 -1.90 9.36
CA LYS A 65 20.59 -0.65 9.37
C LYS A 65 20.35 0.22 8.10
N ALA A 66 19.18 0.08 7.50
CA ALA A 66 18.75 0.86 6.34
C ALA A 66 18.05 2.15 6.73
N PHE A 67 17.83 2.37 8.03
CA PHE A 67 17.13 3.53 8.54
C PHE A 67 17.91 4.82 8.22
N ARG A 68 17.25 5.71 7.49
CA ARG A 68 17.78 7.05 7.18
C ARG A 68 16.80 8.10 7.67
N LEU A 69 17.30 9.07 8.41
CA LEU A 69 16.50 10.21 8.85
C LEU A 69 16.14 11.09 7.65
N ILE A 70 14.87 11.44 7.58
CA ILE A 70 14.34 12.38 6.58
C ILE A 70 14.82 13.78 6.97
N ALA A 71 15.24 14.59 5.98
CA ALA A 71 15.59 15.97 6.22
C ALA A 71 14.36 16.75 6.74
N ARG A 72 14.53 17.60 7.74
CA ARG A 72 13.44 18.35 8.39
C ARG A 72 12.57 19.11 7.38
N LYS A 73 13.16 19.63 6.31
CA LYS A 73 12.47 20.35 5.23
C LYS A 73 11.47 19.47 4.44
N ASP A 74 11.67 18.15 4.42
CA ASP A 74 10.86 17.22 3.65
C ASP A 74 9.81 16.49 4.52
N VAL A 75 9.92 16.60 5.86
CA VAL A 75 8.99 15.92 6.80
C VAL A 75 7.54 16.26 6.49
N LEU A 76 7.23 17.52 6.22
CA LEU A 76 5.86 17.95 5.91
C LEU A 76 5.34 17.32 4.62
N LYS A 77 6.18 17.21 3.58
CA LYS A 77 5.82 16.56 2.31
C LYS A 77 5.50 15.08 2.52
N PHE A 78 6.35 14.38 3.29
CA PHE A 78 6.10 12.98 3.64
C PHE A 78 4.89 12.79 4.55
N ALA A 79 4.60 13.73 5.45
CA ALA A 79 3.39 13.70 6.26
C ALA A 79 2.13 13.85 5.41
N PHE A 80 2.12 14.77 4.44
CA PHE A 80 1.03 14.89 3.49
C PHE A 80 0.88 13.62 2.63
N LEU A 81 1.98 13.09 2.13
CA LEU A 81 1.96 11.85 1.35
C LEU A 81 1.38 10.70 2.18
N ALA A 82 1.80 10.54 3.44
CA ALA A 82 1.32 9.49 4.33
C ALA A 82 -0.16 9.68 4.73
N LEU A 83 -0.66 10.92 4.72
CA LEU A 83 -2.07 11.20 4.96
C LEU A 83 -2.94 10.72 3.79
N PHE A 84 -2.53 11.02 2.55
CA PHE A 84 -3.26 10.61 1.36
C PHE A 84 -3.06 9.11 1.09
N GLU A 85 -1.83 8.65 1.13
CA GLU A 85 -1.48 7.26 1.00
C GLU A 85 -0.50 6.86 2.12
N PRO A 86 -0.87 5.98 3.02
CA PRO A 86 -1.93 4.97 2.92
C PRO A 86 -3.27 5.30 3.60
N LEU A 87 -3.40 6.38 4.38
CA LEU A 87 -4.54 6.52 5.29
C LEU A 87 -5.86 6.75 4.55
N ILE A 88 -5.98 7.85 3.79
CA ILE A 88 -7.22 8.17 3.06
C ILE A 88 -7.51 7.10 2.02
N TYR A 89 -6.50 6.66 1.29
CA TYR A 89 -6.64 5.61 0.28
C TYR A 89 -7.26 4.33 0.86
N PHE A 90 -6.69 3.75 1.92
CA PHE A 90 -7.24 2.51 2.50
C PHE A 90 -8.59 2.70 3.17
N LEU A 91 -8.89 3.87 3.70
CA LEU A 91 -10.23 4.16 4.20
C LEU A 91 -11.25 4.14 3.05
N CYS A 92 -10.98 4.86 1.95
CA CYS A 92 -11.86 4.89 0.79
C CYS A 92 -12.01 3.51 0.14
N GLU A 93 -10.90 2.77 -0.02
CA GLU A 93 -10.89 1.40 -0.52
C GLU A 93 -11.80 0.50 0.30
N THR A 94 -11.65 0.54 1.63
CA THR A 94 -12.42 -0.32 2.54
C THR A 94 -13.89 0.07 2.57
N TYR A 95 -14.21 1.37 2.49
CA TYR A 95 -15.60 1.81 2.30
C TYR A 95 -16.16 1.33 0.95
N GLY A 96 -15.36 1.36 -0.11
CA GLY A 96 -15.74 0.82 -1.41
C GLY A 96 -16.12 -0.67 -1.34
N ILE A 97 -15.35 -1.48 -0.59
CA ILE A 97 -15.69 -2.89 -0.35
C ILE A 97 -17.04 -3.01 0.37
N LYS A 98 -17.27 -2.20 1.40
CA LYS A 98 -18.51 -2.19 2.16
C LYS A 98 -19.72 -1.84 1.29
N GLU A 99 -19.62 -0.79 0.49
CA GLU A 99 -20.73 -0.30 -0.34
C GLU A 99 -21.03 -1.24 -1.53
N THR A 100 -20.00 -1.82 -2.13
CA THR A 100 -20.17 -2.77 -3.24
C THR A 100 -20.60 -4.15 -2.78
N GLY A 101 -20.38 -4.49 -1.51
CA GLY A 101 -20.60 -5.85 -0.98
C GLY A 101 -19.76 -6.91 -1.67
N SER A 102 -18.70 -6.51 -2.40
CA SER A 102 -17.84 -7.42 -3.16
C SER A 102 -16.40 -6.97 -3.19
N PRO A 103 -15.50 -7.71 -2.53
CA PRO A 103 -14.06 -7.44 -2.60
C PRO A 103 -13.53 -7.55 -4.04
N THR A 104 -14.13 -8.40 -4.87
CA THR A 104 -13.74 -8.57 -6.27
C THR A 104 -14.01 -7.32 -7.10
N ILE A 105 -15.19 -6.71 -6.97
CA ILE A 105 -15.54 -5.48 -7.69
C ILE A 105 -14.58 -4.34 -7.30
N SER A 106 -14.32 -4.19 -6.00
CA SER A 106 -13.39 -3.18 -5.50
C SER A 106 -11.97 -3.40 -6.04
N ALA A 107 -11.48 -4.64 -6.05
CA ALA A 107 -10.19 -4.99 -6.63
C ALA A 107 -10.11 -4.68 -8.13
N MET A 108 -11.17 -4.92 -8.91
CA MET A 108 -11.24 -4.59 -10.33
C MET A 108 -11.19 -3.09 -10.58
N ILE A 109 -11.91 -2.30 -9.77
CA ILE A 109 -11.87 -0.83 -9.86
C ILE A 109 -10.44 -0.33 -9.61
N ILE A 110 -9.76 -0.84 -8.57
CA ILE A 110 -8.39 -0.44 -8.25
C ILE A 110 -7.40 -0.90 -9.33
N ALA A 111 -7.60 -2.07 -9.92
CA ALA A 111 -6.79 -2.53 -11.04
C ALA A 111 -6.87 -1.59 -12.28
N SER A 112 -7.88 -0.73 -12.37
CA SER A 112 -8.00 0.29 -13.41
C SER A 112 -7.19 1.56 -13.14
N VAL A 113 -6.71 1.80 -11.91
CA VAL A 113 -5.97 3.00 -11.51
C VAL A 113 -4.76 3.31 -12.39
N PRO A 114 -3.94 2.33 -12.86
CA PRO A 114 -2.83 2.63 -13.77
C PRO A 114 -3.28 3.29 -15.07
N ILE A 115 -4.46 2.93 -15.60
CA ILE A 115 -5.02 3.53 -16.83
C ILE A 115 -5.31 5.01 -16.61
N PHE A 116 -5.96 5.34 -15.47
CA PHE A 116 -6.24 6.73 -15.10
C PHE A 116 -4.96 7.51 -14.80
N SER A 117 -3.96 6.89 -14.17
CA SER A 117 -2.67 7.51 -13.87
C SER A 117 -1.92 7.88 -15.14
N VAL A 118 -1.87 6.98 -16.14
CA VAL A 118 -1.27 7.26 -17.46
C VAL A 118 -2.03 8.36 -18.18
N GLY A 119 -3.36 8.32 -18.17
CA GLY A 119 -4.20 9.36 -18.75
C GLY A 119 -3.97 10.73 -18.11
N ALA A 120 -3.90 10.79 -16.78
CA ALA A 120 -3.61 12.01 -16.05
C ALA A 120 -2.18 12.52 -16.33
N GLY A 121 -1.19 11.62 -16.35
CA GLY A 121 0.19 11.96 -16.71
C GLY A 121 0.30 12.60 -18.11
N ALA A 122 -0.37 12.01 -19.10
CA ALA A 122 -0.39 12.55 -20.46
C ALA A 122 -1.09 13.91 -20.54
N LEU A 123 -2.22 14.10 -19.82
CA LEU A 123 -3.01 15.33 -19.89
C LEU A 123 -2.40 16.49 -19.09
N PHE A 124 -1.95 16.24 -17.87
CA PHE A 124 -1.48 17.29 -16.95
C PHE A 124 0.02 17.51 -17.02
N PHE A 125 0.82 16.46 -17.17
CA PHE A 125 2.27 16.54 -17.18
C PHE A 125 2.88 16.46 -18.58
N LYS A 126 2.06 16.24 -19.62
CA LYS A 126 2.52 16.10 -21.02
C LYS A 126 3.61 15.06 -21.19
N GLU A 127 3.64 14.04 -20.30
CA GLU A 127 4.54 12.91 -20.43
C GLU A 127 4.17 12.09 -21.66
N ARG A 128 5.18 11.75 -22.48
CA ARG A 128 5.04 10.93 -23.69
C ARG A 128 5.78 9.62 -23.53
#